data_8c81147f1d94f9b72ddec408ff87de2e
#
_entry.id   8c81147f1d94f9b72ddec408ff87de2e
#
_cell.length_a   1.000
_cell.length_b   1.000
_cell.length_c   1.000
_cell.angle_alpha   90.00
_cell.angle_beta   90.00
_cell.angle_gamma   90.00
#
_symmetry.space_group_name_H-M   'P 1'
#
loop_
_entity.id
_entity.type
_entity.pdbx_description
1 polymer ?
#
loop_
_entity_poly.entity_id
_entity_poly.type
_entity_poly.pdbx_seq_one_letter_code
_entity_poly.pdbx_strand_id
1 'polypeptide(L)'
;MAVREVYLEAAAVTAAFLADPAVADGWEAPSALARMRIGALASHLANQITQVPPVLDAPIVHERISLTEHYARSTWTDGDLDSEVNTYIRRISADAALSGSRVQAGEAMTAVQHLRRRLPDEPADRMIQLPFGPWALTLDDYLTTRLLELAVHGDDLAASIGVDPPPLPAAGLDRVMSVLCAMAARRHGAATIIRALSRAERSPKTISAL
;
A
#
# COMPACT_ATOMS: atom_id res chain seq x y z
N MET A 1 2.62 -3.60 -19.42
CA MET A 1 3.48 -2.60 -18.74
C MET A 1 4.30 -3.29 -17.67
N ALA A 2 5.57 -2.90 -17.53
CA ALA A 2 6.41 -3.38 -16.42
C ALA A 2 5.88 -2.87 -15.07
N VAL A 3 6.10 -3.63 -13.99
CA VAL A 3 5.61 -3.25 -12.63
C VAL A 3 6.10 -1.86 -12.23
N ARG A 4 7.34 -1.52 -12.59
CA ARG A 4 7.97 -0.23 -12.26
C ARG A 4 7.26 0.95 -12.90
N GLU A 5 6.86 0.83 -14.17
CA GLU A 5 6.09 1.87 -14.88
C GLU A 5 4.72 2.05 -14.23
N VAL A 6 4.03 0.94 -13.97
CA VAL A 6 2.70 0.95 -13.32
C VAL A 6 2.78 1.58 -11.93
N TYR A 7 3.81 1.23 -11.15
CA TYR A 7 4.02 1.82 -9.83
C TYR A 7 4.30 3.33 -9.92
N LEU A 8 5.14 3.79 -10.86
CA LEU A 8 5.45 5.21 -11.04
C LEU A 8 4.21 6.03 -11.40
N GLU A 9 3.32 5.49 -12.25
CA GLU A 9 2.05 6.13 -12.56
C GLU A 9 1.12 6.18 -11.34
N ALA A 10 0.95 5.07 -10.64
CA ALA A 10 0.14 5.00 -9.43
C ALA A 10 0.66 5.94 -8.33
N ALA A 11 1.98 5.95 -8.09
CA ALA A 11 2.61 6.84 -7.12
C ALA A 11 2.42 8.33 -7.48
N ALA A 12 2.47 8.68 -8.78
CA ALA A 12 2.23 10.05 -9.23
C ALA A 12 0.78 10.50 -9.01
N VAL A 13 -0.19 9.62 -9.33
CA VAL A 13 -1.62 9.87 -9.09
C VAL A 13 -1.88 10.01 -7.58
N THR A 14 -1.32 9.13 -6.76
CA THR A 14 -1.49 9.19 -5.30
C THR A 14 -0.83 10.43 -4.71
N ALA A 15 0.37 10.81 -5.16
CA ALA A 15 1.04 12.04 -4.68
C ALA A 15 0.23 13.31 -5.02
N ALA A 16 -0.43 13.34 -6.19
CA ALA A 16 -1.35 14.42 -6.55
C ALA A 16 -2.60 14.41 -5.67
N PHE A 17 -3.15 13.23 -5.36
CA PHE A 17 -4.31 13.06 -4.49
C PHE A 17 -4.02 13.52 -3.05
N LEU A 18 -2.83 13.25 -2.51
CA LEU A 18 -2.41 13.74 -1.19
C LEU A 18 -2.36 15.27 -1.10
N ALA A 19 -2.26 15.98 -2.23
CA ALA A 19 -2.29 17.43 -2.30
C ALA A 19 -3.71 18.01 -2.45
N ASP A 20 -4.76 17.17 -2.49
CA ASP A 20 -6.14 17.63 -2.55
C ASP A 20 -6.48 18.49 -1.31
N PRO A 21 -7.11 19.68 -1.48
CA PRO A 21 -7.51 20.52 -0.37
C PRO A 21 -8.37 19.81 0.67
N ALA A 22 -9.23 18.88 0.28
CA ALA A 22 -10.08 18.11 1.21
C ALA A 22 -9.26 17.24 2.17
N VAL A 23 -8.07 16.77 1.77
CA VAL A 23 -7.15 16.06 2.67
C VAL A 23 -6.60 17.02 3.75
N ALA A 24 -6.22 18.23 3.35
CA ALA A 24 -5.72 19.24 4.29
C ALA A 24 -6.81 19.72 5.25
N ASP A 25 -8.01 19.97 4.73
CA ASP A 25 -9.16 20.45 5.52
C ASP A 25 -9.63 19.42 6.55
N GLY A 26 -9.55 18.12 6.19
CA GLY A 26 -9.92 17.01 7.07
C GLY A 26 -8.81 16.49 7.97
N TRP A 27 -7.60 17.08 7.97
CA TRP A 27 -6.36 16.49 8.52
C TRP A 27 -6.50 15.93 9.94
N GLU A 28 -7.19 16.64 10.83
CA GLU A 28 -7.39 16.27 12.24
C GLU A 28 -8.66 15.43 12.47
N ALA A 29 -9.50 15.24 11.46
CA ALA A 29 -10.73 14.48 11.59
C ALA A 29 -10.46 12.96 11.62
N PRO A 30 -11.39 12.15 12.19
CA PRO A 30 -11.34 10.70 12.09
C PRO A 30 -11.37 10.25 10.63
N SER A 31 -10.60 9.20 10.29
CA SER A 31 -10.67 8.56 8.98
C SER A 31 -11.66 7.37 8.97
N ALA A 32 -11.85 6.77 7.80
CA ALA A 32 -12.59 5.51 7.65
C ALA A 32 -11.92 4.34 8.38
N LEU A 33 -10.61 4.42 8.62
CA LEU A 33 -9.88 3.42 9.41
C LEU A 33 -10.02 3.69 10.90
N ALA A 34 -10.45 2.67 11.65
CA ALA A 34 -10.60 2.74 13.09
C ALA A 34 -9.30 3.19 13.79
N ARG A 35 -9.41 4.14 14.71
CA ARG A 35 -8.28 4.65 15.53
C ARG A 35 -7.20 5.39 14.74
N MET A 36 -7.51 5.85 13.53
CA MET A 36 -6.59 6.61 12.69
C MET A 36 -7.25 7.92 12.22
N ARG A 37 -6.53 9.04 12.32
CA ARG A 37 -6.98 10.32 11.76
C ARG A 37 -6.63 10.38 10.27
N ILE A 38 -7.31 11.27 9.53
CA ILE A 38 -7.04 11.49 8.10
C ILE A 38 -5.58 11.85 7.87
N GLY A 39 -5.00 12.72 8.68
CA GLY A 39 -3.58 13.07 8.58
C GLY A 39 -2.63 11.88 8.76
N ALA A 40 -2.92 10.98 9.69
CA ALA A 40 -2.12 9.78 9.89
C ALA A 40 -2.27 8.79 8.71
N LEU A 41 -3.50 8.61 8.19
CA LEU A 41 -3.74 7.79 7.01
C LEU A 41 -3.05 8.35 5.75
N ALA A 42 -3.15 9.67 5.52
CA ALA A 42 -2.48 10.35 4.42
C ALA A 42 -0.94 10.22 4.53
N SER A 43 -0.38 10.34 5.75
CA SER A 43 1.06 10.16 5.99
C SER A 43 1.48 8.70 5.79
N HIS A 44 0.65 7.73 6.21
CA HIS A 44 0.88 6.32 5.92
C HIS A 44 0.90 6.06 4.41
N LEU A 45 -0.05 6.63 3.67
CA LEU A 45 -0.13 6.53 2.22
C LEU A 45 1.08 7.20 1.54
N ALA A 46 1.51 8.40 1.98
CA ALA A 46 2.71 9.07 1.50
C ALA A 46 3.97 8.22 1.70
N ASN A 47 4.05 7.54 2.86
CA ASN A 47 5.18 6.66 3.17
C ASN A 47 5.33 5.49 2.18
N GLN A 48 4.25 5.04 1.53
CA GLN A 48 4.32 3.98 0.50
C GLN A 48 5.11 4.44 -0.75
N ILE A 49 5.36 5.73 -0.86
CA ILE A 49 6.15 6.34 -1.94
C ILE A 49 7.52 6.76 -1.39
N THR A 50 7.57 7.46 -0.28
CA THR A 50 8.80 8.06 0.26
C THR A 50 9.79 7.04 0.83
N GLN A 51 9.33 5.86 1.24
CA GLN A 51 10.21 4.78 1.70
C GLN A 51 10.92 4.01 0.56
N VAL A 52 10.46 4.15 -0.70
CA VAL A 52 11.04 3.38 -1.81
C VAL A 52 12.48 3.81 -2.14
N PRO A 53 12.83 5.10 -2.24
CA PRO A 53 14.23 5.49 -2.48
C PRO A 53 15.22 4.91 -1.46
N PRO A 54 15.04 5.03 -0.14
CA PRO A 54 16.01 4.52 0.83
C PRO A 54 16.13 2.98 0.81
N VAL A 55 15.08 2.23 0.53
CA VAL A 55 15.20 0.75 0.48
C VAL A 55 15.97 0.26 -0.74
N LEU A 56 16.04 1.06 -1.80
CA LEU A 56 16.90 0.77 -2.96
C LEU A 56 18.39 0.84 -2.58
N ASP A 57 18.77 1.58 -1.55
CA ASP A 57 20.15 1.72 -1.08
C ASP A 57 20.49 0.79 0.07
N ALA A 58 19.49 0.13 0.66
CA ALA A 58 19.68 -0.74 1.81
C ALA A 58 20.45 -2.01 1.43
N PRO A 59 21.38 -2.47 2.28
CA PRO A 59 22.07 -3.74 2.08
C PRO A 59 21.11 -4.92 2.23
N ILE A 60 21.32 -5.97 1.45
CA ILE A 60 20.56 -7.22 1.56
C ILE A 60 21.25 -8.12 2.60
N VAL A 61 20.51 -8.46 3.66
CA VAL A 61 21.03 -9.27 4.79
C VAL A 61 20.23 -10.55 5.03
N HIS A 62 19.08 -10.70 4.36
CA HIS A 62 18.21 -11.85 4.50
C HIS A 62 17.90 -12.52 3.16
N GLU A 63 17.45 -13.77 3.24
CA GLU A 63 17.05 -14.54 2.07
C GLU A 63 15.78 -13.98 1.42
N ARG A 64 15.67 -14.20 0.11
CA ARG A 64 14.48 -13.87 -0.65
C ARG A 64 13.37 -14.87 -0.39
N ILE A 65 12.16 -14.33 -0.22
CA ILE A 65 10.92 -15.12 -0.28
C ILE A 65 10.02 -14.65 -1.44
N SER A 66 9.00 -15.42 -1.77
CA SER A 66 7.99 -15.02 -2.75
C SER A 66 7.01 -14.00 -2.16
N LEU A 67 6.31 -13.26 -3.05
CA LEU A 67 5.23 -12.35 -2.64
C LEU A 67 4.12 -13.07 -1.87
N THR A 68 3.74 -14.28 -2.29
CA THR A 68 2.74 -15.09 -1.59
C THR A 68 3.20 -15.46 -0.18
N GLU A 69 4.47 -15.80 -0.02
CA GLU A 69 5.03 -16.14 1.29
C GLU A 69 5.16 -14.92 2.18
N HIS A 70 5.48 -13.74 1.60
CA HIS A 70 5.48 -12.47 2.32
C HIS A 70 4.14 -12.24 3.02
N TYR A 71 3.02 -12.28 2.28
CA TYR A 71 1.70 -12.12 2.88
C TYR A 71 1.29 -13.27 3.81
N ALA A 72 1.83 -14.47 3.56
CA ALA A 72 1.63 -15.60 4.44
C ALA A 72 2.27 -15.45 5.82
N ARG A 73 3.37 -14.71 5.90
CA ARG A 73 4.12 -14.45 7.14
C ARG A 73 3.76 -13.10 7.78
N SER A 74 3.01 -12.24 7.07
CA SER A 74 2.63 -10.91 7.56
C SER A 74 1.54 -11.00 8.61
N THR A 75 1.84 -10.59 9.83
CA THR A 75 0.91 -10.66 10.98
C THR A 75 -0.07 -9.49 11.03
N TRP A 76 0.19 -8.39 10.33
CA TRP A 76 -0.72 -7.24 10.26
C TRP A 76 -2.02 -7.54 9.51
N THR A 77 -2.04 -8.61 8.70
CA THR A 77 -3.24 -9.05 7.95
C THR A 77 -4.25 -9.81 8.81
N ASP A 78 -3.94 -10.15 10.06
CA ASP A 78 -4.80 -11.00 10.91
C ASP A 78 -6.02 -10.27 11.49
N GLY A 79 -6.16 -8.97 11.21
CA GLY A 79 -7.32 -8.16 11.63
C GLY A 79 -7.31 -7.75 13.11
N ASP A 80 -6.26 -8.06 13.86
CA ASP A 80 -6.10 -7.59 15.24
C ASP A 80 -5.59 -6.14 15.25
N LEU A 81 -6.51 -5.20 15.51
CA LEU A 81 -6.20 -3.78 15.63
C LEU A 81 -5.24 -3.46 16.79
N ASP A 82 -5.17 -4.31 17.80
CA ASP A 82 -4.34 -4.09 19.00
C ASP A 82 -2.99 -4.82 18.93
N SER A 83 -2.69 -5.50 17.82
CA SER A 83 -1.37 -6.10 17.60
C SER A 83 -0.27 -5.04 17.70
N GLU A 84 0.91 -5.46 18.16
CA GLU A 84 2.09 -4.58 18.26
C GLU A 84 2.43 -3.91 16.92
N VAL A 85 2.33 -4.65 15.82
CA VAL A 85 2.60 -4.15 14.46
C VAL A 85 1.61 -3.06 14.08
N ASN A 86 0.30 -3.30 14.22
CA ASN A 86 -0.72 -2.32 13.87
C ASN A 86 -0.66 -1.08 14.77
N THR A 87 -0.35 -1.26 16.05
CA THR A 87 -0.13 -0.14 16.98
C THR A 87 1.11 0.67 16.62
N TYR A 88 2.21 0.01 16.24
CA TYR A 88 3.42 0.66 15.76
C TYR A 88 3.17 1.46 14.48
N ILE A 89 2.50 0.88 13.47
CA ILE A 89 2.15 1.56 12.21
C ILE A 89 1.33 2.82 12.48
N ARG A 90 0.28 2.73 13.31
CA ARG A 90 -0.53 3.90 13.67
C ARG A 90 0.30 5.00 14.34
N ARG A 91 1.20 4.62 15.24
CA ARG A 91 2.05 5.58 15.95
C ARG A 91 2.98 6.31 15.00
N ILE A 92 3.76 5.58 14.18
CA ILE A 92 4.69 6.23 13.24
C ILE A 92 3.96 7.09 12.19
N SER A 93 2.76 6.70 11.79
CA SER A 93 1.94 7.47 10.85
C SER A 93 1.41 8.75 11.52
N ALA A 94 1.02 8.69 12.78
CA ALA A 94 0.61 9.86 13.55
C ALA A 94 1.79 10.82 13.81
N ASP A 95 2.97 10.30 14.12
CA ASP A 95 4.20 11.09 14.29
C ASP A 95 4.57 11.80 12.96
N ALA A 96 4.50 11.10 11.83
CA ALA A 96 4.74 11.68 10.50
C ALA A 96 3.73 12.79 10.16
N ALA A 97 2.46 12.63 10.56
CA ALA A 97 1.41 13.61 10.32
C ALA A 97 1.66 14.95 11.00
N LEU A 98 2.52 15.03 12.02
CA LEU A 98 2.87 16.28 12.70
C LEU A 98 3.54 17.31 11.77
N SER A 99 4.14 16.86 10.65
CA SER A 99 4.72 17.75 9.65
C SER A 99 3.67 18.47 8.78
N GLY A 100 2.42 17.98 8.78
CA GLY A 100 1.29 18.57 8.08
C GLY A 100 1.15 18.13 6.61
N SER A 101 -0.05 18.32 6.05
CA SER A 101 -0.46 17.83 4.74
C SER A 101 0.46 18.29 3.60
N ARG A 102 0.84 19.58 3.60
CA ARG A 102 1.70 20.16 2.56
C ARG A 102 3.08 19.51 2.49
N VAL A 103 3.67 19.21 3.66
CA VAL A 103 4.99 18.57 3.73
C VAL A 103 4.88 17.13 3.21
N GLN A 104 3.90 16.36 3.69
CA GLN A 104 3.70 14.98 3.26
C GLN A 104 3.45 14.85 1.75
N ALA A 105 2.61 15.70 1.16
CA ALA A 105 2.37 15.71 -0.28
C ALA A 105 3.64 16.13 -1.07
N GLY A 106 4.38 17.12 -0.57
CA GLY A 106 5.62 17.60 -1.20
C GLY A 106 6.73 16.54 -1.20
N GLU A 107 6.90 15.82 -0.10
CA GLU A 107 7.85 14.72 0.01
C GLU A 107 7.49 13.56 -0.93
N ALA A 108 6.20 13.17 -1.00
CA ALA A 108 5.73 12.16 -1.92
C ALA A 108 6.00 12.55 -3.38
N MET A 109 5.71 13.80 -3.76
CA MET A 109 5.98 14.31 -5.11
C MET A 109 7.47 14.31 -5.44
N THR A 110 8.31 14.70 -4.50
CA THR A 110 9.78 14.69 -4.65
C THR A 110 10.31 13.27 -4.83
N ALA A 111 9.78 12.32 -4.04
CA ALA A 111 10.13 10.90 -4.17
C ALA A 111 9.73 10.33 -5.54
N VAL A 112 8.53 10.67 -6.05
CA VAL A 112 8.11 10.29 -7.41
C VAL A 112 9.10 10.80 -8.46
N GLN A 113 9.51 12.06 -8.38
CA GLN A 113 10.49 12.63 -9.33
C GLN A 113 11.84 11.92 -9.26
N HIS A 114 12.30 11.56 -8.07
CA HIS A 114 13.52 10.79 -7.88
C HIS A 114 13.40 9.40 -8.49
N LEU A 115 12.32 8.69 -8.19
CA LEU A 115 12.06 7.33 -8.66
C LEU A 115 11.88 7.23 -10.18
N ARG A 116 11.31 8.25 -10.84
CA ARG A 116 11.22 8.31 -12.30
C ARG A 116 12.58 8.25 -12.98
N ARG A 117 13.62 8.80 -12.35
CA ARG A 117 15.00 8.76 -12.88
C ARG A 117 15.72 7.47 -12.53
N ARG A 118 15.37 6.86 -11.40
CA ARG A 118 16.12 5.73 -10.85
C ARG A 118 15.57 4.35 -11.23
N LEU A 119 14.26 4.14 -11.12
CA LEU A 119 13.65 2.80 -11.31
C LEU A 119 13.88 2.18 -12.69
N PRO A 120 13.93 2.95 -13.81
CA PRO A 120 14.22 2.35 -15.13
C PRO A 120 15.58 1.68 -15.22
N ASP A 121 16.57 2.18 -14.48
CA ASP A 121 17.96 1.72 -14.54
C ASP A 121 18.29 0.61 -13.52
N GLU A 122 17.35 0.29 -12.62
CA GLU A 122 17.58 -0.78 -11.64
C GLU A 122 17.61 -2.17 -12.33
N PRO A 123 18.51 -3.09 -11.93
CA PRO A 123 18.60 -4.42 -12.49
C PRO A 123 17.27 -5.19 -12.37
N ALA A 124 17.01 -6.10 -13.33
CA ALA A 124 15.78 -6.91 -13.34
C ALA A 124 15.69 -7.84 -12.11
N ASP A 125 16.81 -8.30 -11.61
CA ASP A 125 16.97 -9.17 -10.45
C ASP A 125 17.23 -8.41 -9.13
N ARG A 126 17.07 -7.08 -9.13
CA ARG A 126 17.26 -6.26 -7.93
C ARG A 126 16.48 -6.81 -6.76
N MET A 127 17.17 -7.00 -5.66
CA MET A 127 16.60 -7.41 -4.38
C MET A 127 16.35 -6.20 -3.48
N ILE A 128 15.31 -6.28 -2.68
CA ILE A 128 14.93 -5.29 -1.67
C ILE A 128 14.87 -5.95 -0.31
N GLN A 129 15.68 -5.46 0.63
CA GLN A 129 15.57 -5.80 2.03
C GLN A 129 14.36 -5.08 2.63
N LEU A 130 13.43 -5.82 3.22
CA LEU A 130 12.28 -5.19 3.86
C LEU A 130 12.69 -4.51 5.17
N PRO A 131 12.25 -3.26 5.41
CA PRO A 131 12.56 -2.55 6.66
C PRO A 131 11.95 -3.20 7.91
N PHE A 132 10.86 -3.93 7.73
CA PHE A 132 10.03 -4.46 8.82
C PHE A 132 9.91 -6.00 8.82
N GLY A 133 10.80 -6.69 8.11
CA GLY A 133 10.75 -8.15 8.03
C GLY A 133 12.12 -8.79 7.87
N PRO A 134 12.33 -9.99 8.45
CA PRO A 134 13.59 -10.72 8.34
C PRO A 134 13.67 -11.51 7.01
N TRP A 135 13.30 -10.87 5.89
CA TRP A 135 13.40 -11.42 4.53
C TRP A 135 13.53 -10.31 3.49
N ALA A 136 13.91 -10.71 2.29
CA ALA A 136 13.99 -9.84 1.11
C ALA A 136 12.95 -10.25 0.05
N LEU A 137 12.58 -9.31 -0.82
CA LEU A 137 11.75 -9.51 -2.00
C LEU A 137 12.52 -9.12 -3.26
N THR A 138 12.04 -9.53 -4.43
CA THR A 138 12.44 -8.86 -5.66
C THR A 138 11.90 -7.42 -5.66
N LEU A 139 12.53 -6.51 -6.40
CA LEU A 139 12.03 -5.14 -6.57
C LEU A 139 10.58 -5.15 -7.10
N ASP A 140 10.28 -5.99 -8.07
CA ASP A 140 8.94 -6.07 -8.67
C ASP A 140 7.89 -6.58 -7.67
N ASP A 141 8.22 -7.55 -6.81
CA ASP A 141 7.34 -8.00 -5.73
C ASP A 141 7.16 -6.91 -4.67
N TYR A 142 8.24 -6.22 -4.30
CA TYR A 142 8.17 -5.10 -3.37
C TYR A 142 7.28 -3.97 -3.90
N LEU A 143 7.46 -3.55 -5.16
CA LEU A 143 6.61 -2.53 -5.77
C LEU A 143 5.14 -2.99 -5.89
N THR A 144 4.92 -4.29 -6.08
CA THR A 144 3.55 -4.85 -6.05
C THR A 144 2.92 -4.71 -4.65
N THR A 145 3.68 -4.90 -3.57
CA THR A 145 3.15 -4.60 -2.22
C THR A 145 2.81 -3.12 -2.06
N ARG A 146 3.63 -2.22 -2.59
CA ARG A 146 3.34 -0.78 -2.55
C ARG A 146 2.10 -0.42 -3.36
N LEU A 147 1.89 -1.03 -4.54
CA LEU A 147 0.67 -0.85 -5.33
C LEU A 147 -0.59 -1.24 -4.55
N LEU A 148 -0.54 -2.34 -3.80
CA LEU A 148 -1.65 -2.77 -2.95
C LEU A 148 -1.96 -1.70 -1.89
N GLU A 149 -0.95 -1.21 -1.19
CA GLU A 149 -1.10 -0.15 -0.18
C GLU A 149 -1.67 1.15 -0.79
N LEU A 150 -1.17 1.57 -1.98
CA LEU A 150 -1.67 2.75 -2.68
C LEU A 150 -3.15 2.60 -3.07
N ALA A 151 -3.57 1.41 -3.49
CA ALA A 151 -4.94 1.16 -3.89
C ALA A 151 -5.89 1.11 -2.67
N VAL A 152 -5.56 0.31 -1.67
CA VAL A 152 -6.42 0.10 -0.50
C VAL A 152 -6.52 1.39 0.33
N HIS A 153 -5.39 1.98 0.70
CA HIS A 153 -5.41 3.18 1.53
C HIS A 153 -5.75 4.45 0.74
N GLY A 154 -5.62 4.44 -0.58
CA GLY A 154 -6.16 5.50 -1.45
C GLY A 154 -7.67 5.53 -1.42
N ASP A 155 -8.32 4.37 -1.44
CA ASP A 155 -9.77 4.22 -1.29
C ASP A 155 -10.24 4.60 0.13
N ASP A 156 -9.54 4.12 1.17
CA ASP A 156 -9.82 4.50 2.56
C ASP A 156 -9.75 6.02 2.79
N LEU A 157 -8.75 6.67 2.21
CA LEU A 157 -8.58 8.13 2.32
C LEU A 157 -9.69 8.87 1.56
N ALA A 158 -10.04 8.40 0.35
CA ALA A 158 -11.13 8.97 -0.45
C ALA A 158 -12.48 8.86 0.27
N ALA A 159 -12.78 7.69 0.83
CA ALA A 159 -13.97 7.48 1.67
C ALA A 159 -13.97 8.41 2.90
N SER A 160 -12.80 8.67 3.49
CA SER A 160 -12.66 9.53 4.67
C SER A 160 -12.98 11.00 4.39
N ILE A 161 -12.71 11.49 3.17
CA ILE A 161 -12.93 12.88 2.78
C ILE A 161 -14.13 13.07 1.82
N GLY A 162 -14.83 11.99 1.49
CA GLY A 162 -16.06 12.03 0.70
C GLY A 162 -15.85 12.34 -0.78
N VAL A 163 -14.76 11.86 -1.39
CA VAL A 163 -14.45 12.00 -2.82
C VAL A 163 -14.28 10.64 -3.48
N ASP A 164 -14.19 10.62 -4.82
CA ASP A 164 -13.86 9.40 -5.56
C ASP A 164 -12.40 8.98 -5.32
N PRO A 165 -12.09 7.67 -5.28
CA PRO A 165 -10.73 7.19 -5.16
C PRO A 165 -9.84 7.63 -6.32
N PRO A 166 -8.52 7.80 -6.08
CA PRO A 166 -7.59 8.21 -7.13
C PRO A 166 -7.60 7.22 -8.30
N PRO A 167 -7.63 7.70 -9.57
CA PRO A 167 -7.73 6.85 -10.75
C PRO A 167 -6.41 6.13 -11.03
N LEU A 168 -6.16 5.03 -10.34
CA LEU A 168 -4.97 4.23 -10.52
C LEU A 168 -4.94 3.52 -11.89
N PRO A 169 -3.75 3.23 -12.46
CA PRO A 169 -3.63 2.50 -13.72
C PRO A 169 -4.32 1.14 -13.68
N ALA A 170 -5.07 0.78 -14.73
CA ALA A 170 -5.78 -0.51 -14.81
C ALA A 170 -4.84 -1.72 -14.57
N ALA A 171 -3.63 -1.70 -15.17
CA ALA A 171 -2.63 -2.75 -14.95
C ALA A 171 -2.15 -2.84 -13.49
N GLY A 172 -2.23 -1.75 -12.73
CA GLY A 172 -1.96 -1.73 -11.28
C GLY A 172 -3.10 -2.39 -10.51
N LEU A 173 -4.33 -2.01 -10.82
CA LEU A 173 -5.53 -2.60 -10.22
C LEU A 173 -5.62 -4.11 -10.49
N ASP A 174 -5.29 -4.59 -11.70
CA ASP A 174 -5.25 -6.02 -12.03
C ASP A 174 -4.28 -6.78 -11.12
N ARG A 175 -3.09 -6.20 -10.85
CA ARG A 175 -2.10 -6.79 -9.93
C ARG A 175 -2.59 -6.81 -8.49
N VAL A 176 -3.15 -5.70 -8.03
CA VAL A 176 -3.73 -5.58 -6.68
C VAL A 176 -4.84 -6.59 -6.50
N MET A 177 -5.78 -6.68 -7.43
CA MET A 177 -6.86 -7.67 -7.39
C MET A 177 -6.34 -9.10 -7.36
N SER A 178 -5.29 -9.42 -8.13
CA SER A 178 -4.66 -10.75 -8.12
C SER A 178 -4.08 -11.09 -6.74
N VAL A 179 -3.41 -10.14 -6.08
CA VAL A 179 -2.85 -10.32 -4.73
C VAL A 179 -3.97 -10.47 -3.71
N LEU A 180 -4.98 -9.59 -3.71
CA LEU A 180 -6.12 -9.66 -2.80
C LEU A 180 -6.89 -10.97 -2.97
N CYS A 181 -7.12 -11.43 -4.20
CA CYS A 181 -7.76 -12.74 -4.46
C CYS A 181 -6.92 -13.90 -3.90
N ALA A 182 -5.60 -13.87 -4.03
CA ALA A 182 -4.72 -14.89 -3.48
C ALA A 182 -4.76 -14.89 -1.93
N MET A 183 -4.72 -13.72 -1.30
CA MET A 183 -4.84 -13.58 0.16
C MET A 183 -6.22 -14.06 0.65
N ALA A 184 -7.29 -13.62 0.02
CA ALA A 184 -8.65 -14.04 0.32
C ALA A 184 -8.83 -15.56 0.15
N ALA A 185 -8.28 -16.15 -0.92
CA ALA A 185 -8.32 -17.60 -1.14
C ALA A 185 -7.57 -18.37 -0.06
N ARG A 186 -6.46 -17.85 0.44
CA ARG A 186 -5.74 -18.43 1.57
C ARG A 186 -6.56 -18.37 2.86
N ARG A 187 -7.24 -17.25 3.13
CA ARG A 187 -8.03 -17.00 4.35
C ARG A 187 -9.35 -17.77 4.36
N HIS A 188 -10.07 -17.79 3.23
CA HIS A 188 -11.44 -18.30 3.12
C HIS A 188 -11.58 -19.60 2.30
N GLY A 189 -10.48 -20.04 1.65
CA GLY A 189 -10.48 -21.16 0.71
C GLY A 189 -10.84 -20.75 -0.72
N ALA A 190 -10.10 -21.27 -1.70
CA ALA A 190 -10.23 -20.90 -3.13
C ALA A 190 -11.66 -21.13 -3.66
N ALA A 191 -12.32 -22.24 -3.29
CA ALA A 191 -13.70 -22.51 -3.71
C ALA A 191 -14.69 -21.46 -3.23
N THR A 192 -14.47 -20.89 -2.04
CA THR A 192 -15.30 -19.82 -1.47
C THR A 192 -15.18 -18.54 -2.30
N ILE A 193 -13.94 -18.16 -2.66
CA ILE A 193 -13.69 -16.97 -3.49
C ILE A 193 -14.28 -17.15 -4.88
N ILE A 194 -14.09 -18.32 -5.52
CA ILE A 194 -14.68 -18.61 -6.83
C ILE A 194 -16.21 -18.48 -6.77
N ARG A 195 -16.88 -19.01 -5.74
CA ARG A 195 -18.34 -18.88 -5.58
C ARG A 195 -18.77 -17.45 -5.39
N ALA A 196 -18.08 -16.70 -4.52
CA ALA A 196 -18.42 -15.29 -4.25
C ALA A 196 -18.36 -14.42 -5.51
N LEU A 197 -17.35 -14.64 -6.35
CA LEU A 197 -17.15 -13.87 -7.59
C LEU A 197 -18.02 -14.34 -8.75
N SER A 198 -18.60 -15.55 -8.70
CA SER A 198 -19.32 -16.13 -9.83
C SER A 198 -20.80 -16.43 -9.57
N ARG A 199 -21.26 -16.45 -8.32
CA ARG A 199 -22.61 -16.93 -7.97
C ARG A 199 -23.16 -16.17 -6.75
N ALA A 200 -23.95 -15.13 -7.02
CA ALA A 200 -24.53 -14.27 -6.00
C ALA A 200 -25.34 -15.07 -4.95
N GLU A 201 -26.09 -16.09 -5.40
CA GLU A 201 -26.96 -16.92 -4.56
C GLU A 201 -26.18 -17.84 -3.58
N ARG A 202 -24.86 -17.95 -3.75
CA ARG A 202 -23.96 -18.76 -2.90
C ARG A 202 -22.79 -17.98 -2.36
N SER A 203 -22.88 -16.65 -2.44
CA SER A 203 -21.84 -15.76 -1.92
C SER A 203 -21.84 -15.81 -0.38
N PRO A 204 -20.67 -15.92 0.29
CA PRO A 204 -20.58 -15.80 1.74
C PRO A 204 -20.81 -14.34 2.17
N LYS A 205 -20.95 -14.11 3.50
CA LYS A 205 -21.14 -12.77 4.05
C LYS A 205 -19.92 -11.84 3.81
N THR A 206 -18.73 -12.39 3.78
CA THR A 206 -17.50 -11.66 3.52
C THR A 206 -16.47 -12.55 2.82
N ILE A 207 -15.66 -11.92 1.98
CA ILE A 207 -14.46 -12.49 1.35
C ILE A 207 -13.27 -11.55 1.54
N SER A 208 -13.33 -10.66 2.56
CA SER A 208 -12.25 -9.72 2.84
C SER A 208 -10.90 -10.42 2.96
N ALA A 209 -9.91 -9.89 2.28
CA ALA A 209 -8.53 -10.38 2.30
C ALA A 209 -7.74 -9.85 3.50
N LEU A 210 -8.17 -8.68 4.00
CA LEU A 210 -7.57 -7.90 5.09
C LEU A 210 -8.55 -7.81 6.27
#